data_deaec1a7557d9a0c3c8ed8607e7904b9
#
_entry.id   deaec1a7557d9a0c3c8ed8607e7904b9
#
_cell.length_a   1.000
_cell.length_b   1.000
_cell.length_c   1.000
_cell.angle_alpha   90.00
_cell.angle_beta   90.00
_cell.angle_gamma   90.00
#
_symmetry.space_group_name_H-M   'P 1'
#
loop_
_entity.id
_entity.type
_entity.pdbx_description
1 polymer ?
#
loop_
_entity_poly.entity_id
_entity_poly.type
_entity_poly.pdbx_seq_one_letter_code
_entity_poly.pdbx_strand_id
1 'polypeptide(L)'
;MAKETVNLKVRTLIKAYLVMNKGKRFTAKQISEWINSEWFGLNRALVNARTVSRLISSGMYCNSNIMSEVSYEKVGNLGYYWVEA
;
A
#
# COMPACT_ATOMS: atom_id res chain seq x y z
N MET A 1 0.88 17.02 11.07
CA MET A 1 -0.55 16.79 11.21
C MET A 1 -1.18 16.33 9.94
N ALA A 2 -1.33 17.21 8.95
CA ALA A 2 -1.90 16.81 7.68
C ALA A 2 -1.13 15.65 7.04
N LYS A 3 0.19 15.63 7.18
CA LYS A 3 1.04 14.60 6.60
C LYS A 3 0.75 13.21 7.19
N GLU A 4 0.58 13.12 8.50
CA GLU A 4 0.26 11.85 9.14
C GLU A 4 -1.12 11.36 8.75
N THR A 5 -2.08 12.27 8.67
CA THR A 5 -3.44 11.92 8.26
C THR A 5 -3.46 11.39 6.82
N VAL A 6 -2.70 12.03 5.92
CA VAL A 6 -2.61 11.58 4.54
C VAL A 6 -1.97 10.19 4.47
N ASN A 7 -0.87 9.98 5.20
CA ASN A 7 -0.20 8.68 5.22
C ASN A 7 -1.11 7.58 5.76
N LEU A 8 -1.89 7.88 6.78
CA LEU A 8 -2.83 6.91 7.33
C LEU A 8 -3.92 6.55 6.33
N LYS A 9 -4.43 7.55 5.60
CA LYS A 9 -5.43 7.29 4.55
C LYS A 9 -4.86 6.42 3.44
N VAL A 10 -3.63 6.70 3.00
CA VAL A 10 -2.99 5.91 1.95
C VAL A 10 -2.76 4.48 2.42
N ARG A 11 -2.30 4.28 3.65
CA ARG A 11 -2.14 2.93 4.19
C ARG A 11 -3.47 2.17 4.23
N THR A 12 -4.53 2.84 4.62
CA THR A 12 -5.86 2.23 4.65
C THR A 12 -6.30 1.81 3.24
N LEU A 13 -6.05 2.65 2.24
CA LEU A 13 -6.37 2.33 0.84
C LEU A 13 -5.55 1.15 0.34
N ILE A 14 -4.27 1.11 0.67
CA ILE A 14 -3.38 0.00 0.30
C ILE A 14 -3.94 -1.30 0.88
N LYS A 15 -4.24 -1.30 2.16
CA LYS A 15 -4.76 -2.49 2.83
C LYS A 15 -6.10 -2.92 2.25
N ALA A 16 -6.98 -1.98 1.99
CA ALA A 16 -8.27 -2.28 1.40
C ALA A 16 -8.14 -2.96 0.04
N TYR A 17 -7.23 -2.44 -0.79
CA TYR A 17 -6.99 -3.03 -2.10
C TYR A 17 -6.50 -4.46 -1.99
N LEU A 18 -5.54 -4.70 -1.10
CA LEU A 18 -4.99 -6.04 -0.92
C LEU A 18 -6.03 -7.01 -0.32
N VAL A 19 -6.86 -6.53 0.59
CA VAL A 19 -7.91 -7.36 1.20
C VAL A 19 -9.00 -7.70 0.18
N MET A 20 -9.37 -6.75 -0.66
CA MET A 20 -10.35 -6.98 -1.73
C MET A 20 -9.85 -8.03 -2.74
N ASN A 21 -8.53 -8.21 -2.81
CA ASN A 21 -7.89 -9.12 -3.76
C ASN A 21 -7.01 -10.15 -3.03
N LYS A 22 -7.51 -10.69 -1.93
CA LYS A 22 -6.75 -11.66 -1.14
C LYS A 22 -6.18 -12.78 -2.00
N GLY A 23 -4.95 -13.15 -1.72
CA GLY A 23 -4.24 -14.19 -2.45
C GLY A 23 -3.55 -13.73 -3.71
N LYS A 24 -3.86 -12.54 -4.21
CA LYS A 24 -3.18 -11.98 -5.38
C LYS A 24 -2.04 -11.10 -4.94
N ARG A 25 -0.94 -11.17 -5.68
CA ARG A 25 0.27 -10.40 -5.40
C ARG A 25 0.33 -9.16 -6.28
N PHE A 26 0.73 -8.05 -5.71
CA PHE A 26 0.82 -6.78 -6.43
C PHE A 26 2.16 -6.10 -6.15
N THR A 27 2.67 -5.41 -7.16
CA THR A 27 3.84 -4.55 -6.97
C THR A 27 3.38 -3.19 -6.41
N ALA A 28 4.33 -2.45 -5.84
CA ALA A 28 4.02 -1.10 -5.36
C ALA A 28 3.50 -0.21 -6.49
N LYS A 29 4.01 -0.41 -7.71
CA LYS A 29 3.55 0.34 -8.87
C LYS A 29 2.08 0.07 -9.17
N GLN A 30 1.67 -1.19 -9.14
CA GLN A 30 0.26 -1.56 -9.38
C GLN A 30 -0.65 -0.96 -8.32
N ILE A 31 -0.22 -1.01 -7.07
CA ILE A 31 -1.00 -0.44 -5.97
C ILE A 31 -1.13 1.08 -6.14
N SER A 32 -0.03 1.75 -6.47
CA SER A 32 -0.05 3.20 -6.65
C SER A 32 -0.96 3.60 -7.82
N GLU A 33 -0.93 2.85 -8.90
CA GLU A 33 -1.79 3.12 -10.06
C GLU A 33 -3.26 2.98 -9.70
N TRP A 34 -3.60 1.97 -8.91
CA TRP A 34 -4.98 1.81 -8.46
C TRP A 34 -5.42 2.98 -7.58
N ILE A 35 -4.58 3.39 -6.62
CA ILE A 35 -4.90 4.52 -5.75
C ILE A 35 -5.09 5.79 -6.57
N ASN A 36 -4.19 6.06 -7.51
CA ASN A 36 -4.26 7.26 -8.33
C ASN A 36 -5.52 7.28 -9.21
N SER A 37 -5.89 6.11 -9.74
CA SER A 37 -7.07 5.99 -10.60
C SER A 37 -8.37 6.15 -9.81
N GLU A 38 -8.48 5.50 -8.67
CA GLU A 38 -9.75 5.42 -7.93
C GLU A 38 -9.90 6.52 -6.88
N TRP A 39 -8.78 7.01 -6.34
CA TRP A 39 -8.83 7.85 -5.15
C TRP A 39 -8.11 9.18 -5.29
N PHE A 40 -7.77 9.59 -6.51
CA PHE A 40 -7.06 10.83 -6.74
C PHE A 40 -7.77 12.04 -6.13
N GLY A 41 -9.09 12.09 -6.25
CA GLY A 41 -9.87 13.20 -5.71
C GLY A 41 -9.75 13.35 -4.20
N LEU A 42 -9.58 12.25 -3.48
CA LEU A 42 -9.40 12.27 -2.04
C LEU A 42 -7.98 12.66 -1.63
N ASN A 43 -7.01 12.19 -2.37
CA ASN A 43 -5.60 12.41 -2.04
C ASN A 43 -5.10 13.77 -2.50
N ARG A 44 -5.71 14.33 -3.53
CA ARG A 44 -5.32 15.60 -4.16
C ARG A 44 -3.88 15.63 -4.64
N ALA A 45 -3.24 14.48 -4.70
CA ALA A 45 -1.88 14.36 -5.17
C ALA A 45 -1.67 12.93 -5.62
N LEU A 46 -0.82 12.74 -6.62
CA LEU A 46 -0.49 11.40 -7.07
C LEU A 46 0.41 10.69 -6.05
N VAL A 47 0.15 9.41 -5.86
CA VAL A 47 0.96 8.56 -5.01
C VAL A 47 1.84 7.72 -5.92
N ASN A 48 3.16 7.77 -5.71
CA ASN A 48 4.06 6.97 -6.54
C ASN A 48 4.41 5.63 -5.86
N ALA A 49 5.01 4.73 -6.64
CA ALA A 49 5.35 3.41 -6.15
C ALA A 49 6.31 3.44 -4.95
N ARG A 50 7.23 4.40 -4.96
CA ARG A 50 8.19 4.56 -3.85
C ARG A 50 7.49 4.90 -2.54
N THR A 51 6.49 5.77 -2.60
CA THR A 51 5.70 6.13 -1.43
C THR A 51 4.93 4.93 -0.91
N VAL A 52 4.30 4.16 -1.81
CA VAL A 52 3.58 2.95 -1.42
C VAL A 52 4.51 1.97 -0.73
N SER A 53 5.66 1.69 -1.35
CA SER A 53 6.63 0.75 -0.78
C SER A 53 7.09 1.20 0.60
N ARG A 54 7.39 2.48 0.77
CA ARG A 54 7.84 3.04 2.04
C ARG A 54 6.76 2.93 3.11
N LEU A 55 5.51 3.24 2.76
CA LEU A 55 4.42 3.21 3.73
C LEU A 55 4.13 1.78 4.20
N ILE A 56 4.20 0.81 3.29
CA ILE A 56 4.01 -0.59 3.67
C ILE A 56 5.15 -1.04 4.57
N SER A 57 6.39 -0.79 4.16
CA SER A 57 7.56 -1.23 4.91
C SER A 57 7.60 -0.63 6.31
N SER A 58 7.35 0.68 6.43
CA SER A 58 7.37 1.33 7.73
C SER A 58 6.23 0.86 8.61
N GLY A 59 5.06 0.59 8.03
CA GLY A 59 3.93 0.04 8.77
C GLY A 59 4.19 -1.34 9.30
N MET A 60 4.80 -2.21 8.49
CA MET A 60 5.16 -3.56 8.91
C MET A 60 6.24 -3.52 9.99
N TYR A 61 7.24 -2.68 9.81
CA TYR A 61 8.34 -2.55 10.75
C TYR A 61 7.86 -2.04 12.12
N CYS A 62 6.91 -1.12 12.13
CA CYS A 62 6.38 -0.53 13.36
C CYS A 62 5.20 -1.30 13.94
N ASN A 63 4.89 -2.48 13.40
CA ASN A 63 3.76 -3.31 13.84
C ASN A 63 2.43 -2.56 13.80
N SER A 64 2.25 -1.75 12.73
CA SER A 64 0.97 -1.08 12.52
C SER A 64 -0.14 -2.11 12.33
N ASN A 65 -1.25 -1.94 13.02
CA ASN A 65 -2.40 -2.83 12.87
C ASN A 65 -2.92 -2.87 11.43
N ILE A 66 -2.76 -1.77 10.71
CA ILE A 66 -3.20 -1.70 9.31
C ILE A 66 -2.36 -2.60 8.43
N MET A 67 -1.04 -2.62 8.65
CA MET A 67 -0.11 -3.36 7.78
C MET A 67 0.29 -4.73 8.32
N SER A 68 -0.20 -5.13 9.48
CA SER A 68 0.25 -6.36 10.16
C SER A 68 -0.04 -7.63 9.36
N GLU A 69 -1.06 -7.62 8.50
CA GLU A 69 -1.44 -8.79 7.71
C GLU A 69 -0.86 -8.78 6.29
N VAL A 70 -0.09 -7.77 5.95
CA VAL A 70 0.50 -7.66 4.62
C VAL A 70 1.77 -8.50 4.56
N SER A 71 1.85 -9.36 3.56
CA SER A 71 3.04 -10.17 3.30
C SER A 71 3.86 -9.52 2.20
N TYR A 72 5.14 -9.85 2.14
CA TYR A 72 6.05 -9.26 1.17
C TYR A 72 7.06 -10.30 0.70
N GLU A 73 7.35 -10.30 -0.60
CA GLU A 73 8.39 -11.12 -1.18
C GLU A 73 9.06 -10.36 -2.32
N LYS A 74 10.38 -10.36 -2.33
CA LYS A 74 11.15 -9.75 -3.42
C LYS A 74 11.57 -10.85 -4.39
N VAL A 75 11.22 -10.66 -5.67
CA VAL A 75 11.62 -11.58 -6.73
C VAL A 75 12.38 -10.77 -7.77
N GLY A 76 13.68 -11.03 -7.90
CA GLY A 76 14.53 -10.22 -8.76
C GLY A 76 14.59 -8.79 -8.26
N ASN A 77 14.21 -7.83 -9.11
CA ASN A 77 14.19 -6.42 -8.77
C ASN A 77 12.81 -5.92 -8.36
N LEU A 78 11.82 -6.82 -8.28
CA LEU A 78 10.44 -6.44 -7.97
C LEU A 78 10.03 -6.97 -6.61
N GLY A 79 9.38 -6.11 -5.82
CA GLY A 79 8.77 -6.49 -4.58
C GLY A 79 7.27 -6.70 -4.77
N TYR A 80 6.74 -7.77 -4.18
CA TYR A 80 5.32 -8.10 -4.25
C TYR A 80 4.71 -8.05 -2.87
N TYR A 81 3.49 -7.55 -2.80
CA TYR A 81 2.74 -7.42 -1.55
C TYR A 81 1.38 -8.09 -1.71
N TRP A 82 0.91 -8.76 -0.66
CA TRP A 82 -0.40 -9.41 -0.68
C TRP A 82 -0.89 -9.65 0.73
N VAL A 83 -2.18 -9.96 0.82
CA VAL A 83 -2.79 -10.47 2.05
C VAL A 83 -3.21 -11.91 1.74
N GLU A 84 -2.88 -12.83 2.64
CA GLU A 84 -3.18 -14.24 2.44
C GLU A 84 -4.70 -14.48 2.34
N ALA A 85 -5.05 -15.39 1.47
CA ALA A 85 -6.45 -15.73 1.25
C ALA A 85 -7.13 -16.38 2.44
#